data_22bb484e300921dc716a3e7d1ff1168f
#
_entry.id   22bb484e300921dc716a3e7d1ff1168f
#
_cell.length_a   1.000
_cell.length_b   1.000
_cell.length_c   1.000
_cell.angle_alpha   90.00
_cell.angle_beta   90.00
_cell.angle_gamma   90.00
#
_symmetry.space_group_name_H-M   'P 1'
#
loop_
_entity.id
_entity.type
_entity.pdbx_description
1 polymer ?
#
loop_
_entity_poly.entity_id
_entity_poly.type
_entity_poly.pdbx_seq_one_letter_code
_entity_poly.pdbx_strand_id
1 'polypeptide(L)'
;MRIHDAYASTDDSKTPDTWIGAGELTIYPGDYGRVTRLSIAAGEHDIAIPIIGWFSFSHSLNPREGYLPHPGVKSTWGTYLLNQYGILLGNRRVENNIPTADYLLTTHLDYRTRRGIAAGLDFEDLLMQKKYRDMTGLRTYYALDSDPMINPSEKPREETGHNRYSVKLCTLWDLPSMPQESKANWTLGTNIELLSDKYMLRDFFDDEGHINDRPDNTVRINRRTERSETMLLGRFAPNDFYTTDERIELSYYRARTAIGRTGIAYETRNSFGMLRQEIPAHEMFMYRAALEETTDPTVRDYYERMLNGSSYLRANSTHEFSTSFKALNFLNITPKAGVGYSGYYGVDHVGADNRFLGFAGVDINFKLHKSMPDFALESLGYKGLTHVIRPYTTFSHCSISSSNPLVPKVDTWSSIYGNSTSSPMNLDLMGFTGIDSWGTWTIWRMGMQNTLTTTVDGESRTILNWNVFVDYNEENPNTSSRFSNVYSHLYFKPTRRLSLNLETQTPSIDSGDGFSQYNTYVTFQPAAYFEGRIGHRCIDNHPIQQDTSQVYAQANLRVNETYSVACRWNWDIEEGRLPIQQYSVFRKTGAWYMGATLFLRDNGGKKETGFGISFTLGETGSSLPVNFF
;
A
#
# COMPACT_ATOMS: atom_id res chain seq x y z
N MET A 1 -11.03 -38.23 25.75
CA MET A 1 -10.17 -38.45 26.93
C MET A 1 -10.33 -37.27 27.86
N ARG A 2 -10.48 -37.49 29.16
CA ARG A 2 -10.65 -36.41 30.15
C ARG A 2 -9.53 -36.57 31.18
N ILE A 3 -8.82 -35.46 31.42
CA ILE A 3 -7.65 -35.41 32.30
C ILE A 3 -7.89 -34.28 33.29
N HIS A 4 -7.67 -34.52 34.57
CA HIS A 4 -7.72 -33.49 35.60
C HIS A 4 -6.30 -33.11 35.98
N ASP A 5 -6.12 -31.81 36.30
CA ASP A 5 -4.84 -31.21 36.66
C ASP A 5 -3.72 -31.54 35.65
N ALA A 6 -4.05 -31.29 34.36
CA ALA A 6 -3.14 -31.54 33.27
C ALA A 6 -2.17 -30.36 33.05
N TYR A 7 -0.92 -30.71 32.78
CA TYR A 7 0.09 -29.73 32.39
C TYR A 7 0.64 -30.10 31.02
N ALA A 8 0.77 -29.10 30.16
CA ALA A 8 1.36 -29.24 28.85
C ALA A 8 2.43 -28.18 28.64
N SER A 9 3.53 -28.56 28.04
CA SER A 9 4.57 -27.65 27.58
C SER A 9 4.89 -27.92 26.12
N THR A 10 5.24 -26.89 25.38
CA THR A 10 5.80 -26.98 24.02
C THR A 10 7.33 -27.14 24.05
N ASP A 11 7.94 -27.10 25.23
CA ASP A 11 9.35 -27.36 25.45
C ASP A 11 9.53 -28.86 25.64
N ASP A 12 10.44 -29.48 24.89
CA ASP A 12 10.78 -30.92 24.97
C ASP A 12 11.83 -31.22 26.07
N SER A 13 12.18 -30.21 26.86
CA SER A 13 13.04 -30.35 28.05
C SER A 13 12.31 -31.15 29.15
N LYS A 14 13.10 -31.90 29.93
CA LYS A 14 12.58 -32.60 31.12
C LYS A 14 12.09 -31.64 32.22
N THR A 15 12.55 -30.42 32.21
CA THR A 15 12.17 -29.33 33.11
C THR A 15 11.82 -28.11 32.24
N PRO A 16 10.63 -28.04 31.67
CA PRO A 16 10.25 -26.91 30.84
C PRO A 16 10.22 -25.61 31.62
N ASP A 17 10.65 -24.52 30.96
CA ASP A 17 10.62 -23.19 31.56
C ASP A 17 9.21 -22.63 31.70
N THR A 18 8.27 -23.14 30.90
CA THR A 18 6.86 -22.71 30.91
C THR A 18 5.91 -23.87 30.70
N TRP A 19 4.83 -23.84 31.47
CA TRP A 19 3.76 -24.84 31.41
C TRP A 19 2.43 -24.16 31.22
N ILE A 20 1.54 -24.82 30.50
CA ILE A 20 0.11 -24.48 30.49
C ILE A 20 -0.59 -25.51 31.34
N GLY A 21 -1.17 -25.09 32.43
CA GLY A 21 -1.97 -25.92 33.33
C GLY A 21 -3.45 -25.83 33.00
N ALA A 22 -4.14 -26.96 33.14
CA ALA A 22 -5.58 -27.06 32.99
C ALA A 22 -6.16 -27.82 34.18
N GLY A 23 -7.09 -27.24 34.89
CA GLY A 23 -7.79 -27.96 35.93
C GLY A 23 -8.61 -29.10 35.39
N GLU A 24 -9.09 -29.00 34.16
CA GLU A 24 -9.67 -30.11 33.39
C GLU A 24 -9.35 -29.94 31.91
N LEU A 25 -8.79 -31.00 31.31
CA LEU A 25 -8.51 -31.09 29.88
C LEU A 25 -9.35 -32.26 29.31
N THR A 26 -10.25 -31.93 28.40
CA THR A 26 -10.99 -32.96 27.64
C THR A 26 -10.46 -32.96 26.19
N ILE A 27 -9.89 -34.09 25.76
CA ILE A 27 -9.37 -34.28 24.40
C ILE A 27 -10.38 -35.09 23.60
N TYR A 28 -10.83 -34.55 22.49
CA TYR A 28 -11.61 -35.19 21.45
C TYR A 28 -10.65 -35.61 20.33
N PRO A 29 -10.32 -36.90 20.19
CA PRO A 29 -9.31 -37.34 19.24
C PRO A 29 -9.67 -36.97 17.80
N GLY A 30 -8.74 -36.33 17.12
CA GLY A 30 -8.91 -35.89 15.72
C GLY A 30 -9.71 -34.60 15.53
N ASP A 31 -10.15 -33.94 16.60
CA ASP A 31 -10.99 -32.75 16.51
C ASP A 31 -10.42 -31.59 17.35
N TYR A 32 -10.71 -31.53 18.65
CA TYR A 32 -10.25 -30.42 19.50
C TYR A 32 -10.00 -30.88 20.94
N GLY A 33 -9.25 -30.03 21.68
CA GLY A 33 -9.14 -30.12 23.13
C GLY A 33 -9.93 -29.00 23.80
N ARG A 34 -10.62 -29.33 24.91
CA ARG A 34 -11.32 -28.35 25.76
C ARG A 34 -10.62 -28.24 27.10
N VAL A 35 -10.29 -27.01 27.48
CA VAL A 35 -9.60 -26.69 28.74
C VAL A 35 -10.50 -25.86 29.62
N THR A 36 -10.55 -26.21 30.91
CA THR A 36 -11.18 -25.37 31.94
C THR A 36 -10.17 -25.06 33.03
N ARG A 37 -10.30 -23.88 33.65
CA ARG A 37 -9.35 -23.37 34.66
C ARG A 37 -7.92 -23.38 34.13
N LEU A 38 -7.69 -22.54 33.11
CA LEU A 38 -6.37 -22.36 32.52
C LEU A 38 -5.42 -21.67 33.52
N SER A 39 -4.22 -22.21 33.66
CA SER A 39 -3.11 -21.54 34.34
C SER A 39 -1.87 -21.53 33.46
N ILE A 40 -1.04 -20.54 33.62
CA ILE A 40 0.30 -20.49 33.02
C ILE A 40 1.28 -20.54 34.18
N ALA A 41 2.20 -21.47 34.15
CA ALA A 41 3.30 -21.54 35.08
C ALA A 41 4.60 -21.12 34.37
N ALA A 42 5.40 -20.32 35.05
CA ALA A 42 6.73 -19.95 34.63
C ALA A 42 7.72 -20.34 35.74
N GLY A 43 8.53 -21.34 35.47
CA GLY A 43 9.38 -21.96 36.48
C GLY A 43 8.56 -22.65 37.58
N GLU A 44 8.78 -22.24 38.84
CA GLU A 44 8.04 -22.80 40.00
C GLU A 44 6.76 -22.03 40.35
N HIS A 45 6.34 -21.03 39.55
CA HIS A 45 5.23 -20.14 39.85
C HIS A 45 4.05 -20.36 38.90
N ASP A 46 2.93 -20.83 39.45
CA ASP A 46 1.65 -20.91 38.74
C ASP A 46 0.93 -19.56 38.77
N ILE A 47 0.69 -18.97 37.63
CA ILE A 47 -0.15 -17.79 37.49
C ILE A 47 -1.50 -18.26 36.98
N ALA A 48 -2.49 -18.32 37.87
CA ALA A 48 -3.87 -18.59 37.46
C ALA A 48 -4.39 -17.43 36.63
N ILE A 49 -4.78 -17.70 35.39
CA ILE A 49 -5.48 -16.73 34.57
C ILE A 49 -6.96 -16.86 34.92
N PRO A 50 -7.59 -15.84 35.53
CA PRO A 50 -8.99 -15.90 35.92
C PRO A 50 -9.90 -15.75 34.69
N ILE A 51 -9.85 -16.70 33.79
CA ILE A 51 -10.71 -16.70 32.62
C ILE A 51 -11.95 -17.54 32.96
N ILE A 52 -13.07 -16.87 33.02
CA ILE A 52 -14.38 -17.45 33.18
C ILE A 52 -14.75 -18.10 31.86
N GLY A 53 -14.58 -19.42 31.76
CA GLY A 53 -15.02 -20.15 30.58
C GLY A 53 -14.16 -21.36 30.22
N TRP A 54 -14.33 -21.81 29.02
CA TRP A 54 -13.62 -22.94 28.42
C TRP A 54 -12.91 -22.49 27.16
N PHE A 55 -11.73 -23.05 26.89
CA PHE A 55 -10.99 -22.87 25.65
C PHE A 55 -11.03 -24.16 24.86
N SER A 56 -11.20 -24.06 23.57
CA SER A 56 -10.90 -25.15 22.66
C SER A 56 -9.60 -24.83 21.92
N PHE A 57 -8.73 -25.82 21.80
CA PHE A 57 -7.56 -25.76 20.96
C PHE A 57 -7.55 -26.97 20.03
N SER A 58 -7.14 -26.77 18.80
CA SER A 58 -6.96 -27.85 17.85
C SER A 58 -5.56 -28.48 18.01
N HIS A 59 -5.40 -29.72 17.59
CA HIS A 59 -4.14 -30.46 17.64
C HIS A 59 -3.03 -29.80 16.76
N SER A 60 -3.43 -28.92 15.89
CA SER A 60 -2.57 -28.15 15.02
C SER A 60 -2.88 -26.66 15.26
N LEU A 61 -1.95 -25.95 15.85
CA LEU A 61 -2.17 -24.58 16.31
C LEU A 61 -2.11 -23.59 15.14
N ASN A 62 -3.25 -23.03 14.75
CA ASN A 62 -3.28 -21.80 13.96
C ASN A 62 -3.02 -20.63 14.92
N PRO A 63 -2.04 -19.73 14.62
CA PRO A 63 -1.73 -18.59 15.49
C PRO A 63 -2.88 -17.59 15.65
N ARG A 64 -3.92 -17.69 14.83
CA ARG A 64 -5.11 -16.82 14.85
C ARG A 64 -6.35 -17.49 15.43
N GLU A 65 -6.28 -18.79 15.80
CA GLU A 65 -7.37 -19.54 16.42
C GLU A 65 -7.25 -19.52 17.95
N GLY A 66 -8.37 -19.31 18.63
CA GLY A 66 -8.44 -19.28 20.09
C GLY A 66 -8.29 -17.86 20.67
N TYR A 67 -7.98 -17.81 21.95
CA TYR A 67 -7.90 -16.55 22.70
C TYR A 67 -6.51 -15.91 22.58
N LEU A 68 -6.49 -14.68 22.14
CA LEU A 68 -5.29 -13.89 21.90
C LEU A 68 -5.40 -12.54 22.63
N PRO A 69 -4.94 -12.45 23.88
CA PRO A 69 -4.90 -11.18 24.61
C PRO A 69 -3.68 -10.36 24.23
N HIS A 70 -3.88 -9.05 24.10
CA HIS A 70 -2.80 -8.07 23.86
C HIS A 70 -2.85 -7.00 24.95
N PRO A 71 -2.18 -7.20 26.09
CA PRO A 71 -2.07 -6.19 27.14
C PRO A 71 -1.01 -5.15 26.77
N GLY A 72 -1.24 -3.91 27.22
CA GLY A 72 -0.25 -2.86 27.03
C GLY A 72 -0.61 -1.56 27.73
N VAL A 73 0.24 -0.56 27.52
CA VAL A 73 0.06 0.82 28.00
C VAL A 73 0.43 1.75 26.86
N LYS A 74 -0.43 2.74 26.60
CA LYS A 74 -0.21 3.78 25.60
C LYS A 74 -0.75 5.11 26.12
N SER A 75 -0.04 6.19 25.86
CA SER A 75 -0.45 7.52 26.38
C SER A 75 -1.86 7.92 25.98
N THR A 76 -2.30 7.59 24.78
CA THR A 76 -3.64 7.90 24.24
C THR A 76 -4.73 6.91 24.67
N TRP A 77 -4.37 5.69 25.07
CA TRP A 77 -5.30 4.62 25.47
C TRP A 77 -5.31 4.39 27.00
N GLY A 78 -4.24 4.79 27.69
CA GLY A 78 -3.95 4.36 29.06
C GLY A 78 -3.49 2.91 29.09
N THR A 79 -3.74 2.21 30.19
CA THR A 79 -3.57 0.74 30.23
C THR A 79 -4.70 0.11 29.42
N TYR A 80 -4.35 -0.86 28.60
CA TYR A 80 -5.31 -1.52 27.73
C TYR A 80 -5.15 -3.04 27.75
N LEU A 81 -6.24 -3.71 27.43
CA LEU A 81 -6.29 -5.12 27.14
C LEU A 81 -7.17 -5.31 25.89
N LEU A 82 -6.55 -5.64 24.76
CA LEU A 82 -7.26 -6.03 23.56
C LEU A 82 -7.47 -7.53 23.59
N ASN A 83 -8.72 -7.96 23.55
CA ASN A 83 -9.06 -9.38 23.60
C ASN A 83 -9.61 -9.81 22.26
N GLN A 84 -8.98 -10.80 21.67
CA GLN A 84 -9.41 -11.40 20.43
C GLN A 84 -9.68 -12.89 20.64
N TYR A 85 -10.73 -13.40 20.02
CA TYR A 85 -11.00 -14.82 19.99
C TYR A 85 -11.30 -15.26 18.57
N GLY A 86 -10.41 -16.06 17.99
CA GLY A 86 -10.51 -16.56 16.62
C GLY A 86 -11.11 -17.95 16.53
N ILE A 87 -11.99 -18.18 15.56
CA ILE A 87 -12.65 -19.45 15.27
C ILE A 87 -12.51 -19.76 13.78
N LEU A 88 -11.88 -20.87 13.45
CA LEU A 88 -11.82 -21.37 12.08
C LEU A 88 -13.13 -22.08 11.69
N LEU A 89 -13.72 -21.67 10.58
CA LEU A 89 -15.01 -22.15 10.07
C LEU A 89 -14.88 -22.74 8.66
N GLY A 90 -15.73 -23.71 8.34
CA GLY A 90 -15.75 -24.39 7.04
C GLY A 90 -14.81 -25.60 6.98
N ASN A 91 -14.33 -25.93 5.78
CA ASN A 91 -13.48 -27.10 5.57
C ASN A 91 -12.07 -26.84 6.10
N ARG A 92 -11.68 -27.63 7.09
CA ARG A 92 -10.33 -27.55 7.67
C ARG A 92 -9.33 -28.25 6.77
N ARG A 93 -8.15 -27.65 6.62
CA ARG A 93 -7.02 -28.15 5.87
C ARG A 93 -5.71 -27.74 6.53
N VAL A 94 -4.61 -28.36 6.15
CA VAL A 94 -3.28 -27.99 6.61
C VAL A 94 -2.50 -27.41 5.43
N GLU A 95 -2.02 -26.19 5.57
CA GLU A 95 -1.19 -25.51 4.59
C GLU A 95 0.12 -25.09 5.27
N ASN A 96 1.26 -25.51 4.71
CA ASN A 96 2.59 -25.24 5.29
C ASN A 96 2.70 -25.63 6.78
N ASN A 97 2.14 -26.79 7.14
CA ASN A 97 2.04 -27.30 8.51
C ASN A 97 1.20 -26.42 9.48
N ILE A 98 0.47 -25.43 8.96
CA ILE A 98 -0.45 -24.61 9.75
C ILE A 98 -1.88 -25.04 9.43
N PRO A 99 -2.71 -25.36 10.42
CA PRO A 99 -4.11 -25.62 10.21
C PRO A 99 -4.80 -24.33 9.75
N THR A 100 -5.59 -24.44 8.72
CA THR A 100 -6.40 -23.36 8.19
C THR A 100 -7.81 -23.87 7.87
N ALA A 101 -8.70 -22.98 7.50
CA ALA A 101 -10.05 -23.32 7.07
C ALA A 101 -10.48 -22.40 5.94
N ASP A 102 -11.74 -22.50 5.55
CA ASP A 102 -12.27 -21.60 4.50
C ASP A 102 -12.45 -20.18 5.03
N TYR A 103 -12.87 -20.04 6.29
CA TYR A 103 -13.16 -18.76 6.92
C TYR A 103 -12.54 -18.65 8.31
N LEU A 104 -12.30 -17.41 8.75
CA LEU A 104 -11.92 -17.07 10.12
C LEU A 104 -12.91 -16.04 10.67
N LEU A 105 -13.52 -16.36 11.79
CA LEU A 105 -14.32 -15.44 12.58
C LEU A 105 -13.51 -15.00 13.79
N THR A 106 -13.27 -13.69 13.94
CA THR A 106 -12.59 -13.13 15.11
C THR A 106 -13.54 -12.21 15.84
N THR A 107 -13.70 -12.40 17.14
CA THR A 107 -14.46 -11.50 18.02
C THR A 107 -13.50 -10.67 18.83
N HIS A 108 -13.86 -9.40 19.06
CA HIS A 108 -13.09 -8.44 19.85
C HIS A 108 -13.91 -7.98 21.06
N LEU A 109 -13.27 -7.89 22.21
CA LEU A 109 -13.82 -7.24 23.38
C LEU A 109 -12.68 -6.51 24.11
N ASP A 110 -12.49 -5.26 23.77
CA ASP A 110 -11.34 -4.48 24.15
C ASP A 110 -11.68 -3.51 25.28
N TYR A 111 -10.70 -3.29 26.15
CA TYR A 111 -10.80 -2.30 27.20
C TYR A 111 -9.56 -1.38 27.17
N ARG A 112 -9.81 -0.08 27.26
CA ARG A 112 -8.80 0.98 27.34
C ARG A 112 -9.19 1.94 28.44
N THR A 113 -8.32 2.11 29.44
CA THR A 113 -8.65 2.93 30.63
C THR A 113 -9.01 4.38 30.30
N ARG A 114 -8.48 4.93 29.21
CA ARG A 114 -8.75 6.29 28.76
C ARG A 114 -9.82 6.38 27.66
N ARG A 115 -10.07 5.30 26.93
CA ARG A 115 -10.99 5.26 25.81
C ARG A 115 -12.25 4.42 26.07
N GLY A 116 -12.30 3.65 27.17
CA GLY A 116 -13.45 2.82 27.52
C GLY A 116 -13.45 1.44 26.87
N ILE A 117 -14.64 0.92 26.62
CA ILE A 117 -14.89 -0.43 26.13
C ILE A 117 -15.21 -0.39 24.64
N ALA A 118 -14.73 -1.40 23.92
CA ALA A 118 -15.08 -1.60 22.53
C ALA A 118 -15.34 -3.08 22.23
N ALA A 119 -16.22 -3.35 21.28
CA ALA A 119 -16.52 -4.68 20.80
C ALA A 119 -16.52 -4.72 19.27
N GLY A 120 -16.12 -5.85 18.71
CA GLY A 120 -16.03 -6.00 17.26
C GLY A 120 -16.14 -7.44 16.79
N LEU A 121 -16.32 -7.61 15.50
CA LEU A 121 -16.39 -8.89 14.83
C LEU A 121 -15.77 -8.78 13.45
N ASP A 122 -14.80 -9.65 13.16
CA ASP A 122 -14.18 -9.79 11.86
C ASP A 122 -14.55 -11.14 11.26
N PHE A 123 -15.05 -11.15 10.04
CA PHE A 123 -15.32 -12.36 9.26
C PHE A 123 -14.48 -12.33 7.99
N GLU A 124 -13.50 -13.21 7.92
CA GLU A 124 -12.50 -13.23 6.85
C GLU A 124 -12.68 -14.49 5.98
N ASP A 125 -12.62 -14.32 4.67
CA ASP A 125 -12.53 -15.40 3.70
C ASP A 125 -11.06 -15.71 3.40
N LEU A 126 -10.54 -16.77 4.00
CA LEU A 126 -9.12 -17.15 3.88
C LEU A 126 -8.79 -17.71 2.48
N LEU A 127 -9.77 -18.24 1.75
CA LEU A 127 -9.59 -18.67 0.36
C LEU A 127 -9.40 -17.48 -0.55
N MET A 128 -10.20 -16.44 -0.36
CA MET A 128 -10.09 -15.20 -1.10
C MET A 128 -8.77 -14.49 -0.79
N GLN A 129 -8.37 -14.40 0.47
CA GLN A 129 -7.09 -13.79 0.89
C GLN A 129 -5.88 -14.51 0.31
N LYS A 130 -5.95 -15.82 0.12
CA LYS A 130 -4.88 -16.57 -0.57
C LYS A 130 -4.69 -16.11 -2.02
N LYS A 131 -5.79 -15.77 -2.69
CA LYS A 131 -5.79 -15.28 -4.07
C LYS A 131 -5.52 -13.77 -4.16
N TYR A 132 -6.04 -13.00 -3.20
CA TYR A 132 -6.03 -11.54 -3.17
C TYR A 132 -5.70 -11.05 -1.75
N ARG A 133 -4.42 -10.80 -1.48
CA ARG A 133 -3.88 -10.51 -0.14
C ARG A 133 -4.58 -9.40 0.63
N ASP A 134 -5.02 -8.36 -0.07
CA ASP A 134 -5.59 -7.16 0.54
C ASP A 134 -7.08 -7.28 0.86
N MET A 135 -7.70 -8.44 0.58
CA MET A 135 -9.12 -8.65 0.80
C MET A 135 -9.37 -9.20 2.21
N THR A 136 -9.84 -8.35 3.10
CA THR A 136 -9.97 -8.67 4.54
C THR A 136 -11.34 -9.24 4.94
N GLY A 137 -12.35 -9.17 4.07
CA GLY A 137 -13.71 -9.59 4.40
C GLY A 137 -14.52 -8.49 5.11
N LEU A 138 -15.37 -8.88 6.05
CA LEU A 138 -16.17 -7.96 6.87
C LEU A 138 -15.48 -7.74 8.20
N ARG A 139 -15.30 -6.48 8.59
CA ARG A 139 -14.81 -6.05 9.92
C ARG A 139 -15.78 -5.05 10.49
N THR A 140 -16.17 -5.25 11.73
CA THR A 140 -17.03 -4.34 12.47
C THR A 140 -16.43 -4.03 13.82
N TYR A 141 -16.49 -2.79 14.21
CA TYR A 141 -15.98 -2.34 15.50
C TYR A 141 -16.81 -1.20 16.04
N TYR A 142 -17.20 -1.29 17.30
CA TYR A 142 -17.97 -0.26 17.98
C TYR A 142 -17.34 0.04 19.35
N ALA A 143 -17.12 1.28 19.64
CA ALA A 143 -16.48 1.75 20.86
C ALA A 143 -17.35 2.78 21.59
N LEU A 144 -17.45 2.60 22.90
CA LEU A 144 -17.94 3.60 23.84
C LEU A 144 -16.73 4.40 24.35
N ASP A 145 -16.37 5.47 23.63
CA ASP A 145 -15.17 6.27 23.91
C ASP A 145 -15.41 7.19 25.10
N SER A 146 -14.70 6.97 26.20
CA SER A 146 -14.83 7.76 27.43
C SER A 146 -14.28 9.17 27.30
N ASP A 147 -13.27 9.36 26.43
CA ASP A 147 -12.62 10.65 26.19
C ASP A 147 -12.25 10.82 24.71
N PRO A 148 -13.23 11.12 23.84
CA PRO A 148 -13.03 11.21 22.39
C PRO A 148 -12.15 12.40 22.00
N MET A 149 -11.91 13.36 22.89
CA MET A 149 -11.09 14.55 22.63
C MET A 149 -9.60 14.35 22.90
N ILE A 150 -9.17 13.16 23.34
CA ILE A 150 -7.74 12.85 23.45
C ILE A 150 -7.07 13.05 22.09
N ASN A 151 -6.14 13.96 22.04
CA ASN A 151 -5.42 14.33 20.84
C ASN A 151 -3.92 14.09 21.00
N PRO A 152 -3.30 13.18 20.23
CA PRO A 152 -1.86 12.98 20.26
C PRO A 152 -1.06 14.04 19.48
N SER A 153 -1.74 14.98 18.83
CA SER A 153 -1.14 16.08 18.04
C SER A 153 -1.48 17.43 18.68
N GLU A 154 -0.67 18.46 18.39
CA GLU A 154 -0.97 19.85 18.76
C GLU A 154 -2.05 20.48 17.88
N LYS A 155 -2.30 19.90 16.69
CA LYS A 155 -3.33 20.43 15.79
C LYS A 155 -4.70 20.37 16.44
N PRO A 156 -5.55 21.41 16.29
CA PRO A 156 -6.89 21.39 16.79
C PRO A 156 -7.67 20.15 16.33
N ARG A 157 -8.49 19.61 17.23
CA ARG A 157 -9.35 18.48 16.95
C ARG A 157 -10.81 18.94 16.96
N GLU A 158 -11.58 18.52 15.98
CA GLU A 158 -13.01 18.73 15.96
C GLU A 158 -13.70 17.92 17.05
N GLU A 159 -14.84 18.41 17.52
CA GLU A 159 -15.67 17.71 18.50
C GLU A 159 -16.09 16.35 17.95
N THR A 160 -15.89 15.32 18.73
CA THR A 160 -16.14 13.93 18.37
C THR A 160 -17.07 13.29 19.39
N GLY A 161 -18.05 12.55 18.92
CA GLY A 161 -19.01 11.85 19.80
C GLY A 161 -18.39 10.68 20.56
N HIS A 162 -19.07 10.28 21.66
CA HIS A 162 -18.65 9.12 22.47
C HIS A 162 -18.95 7.77 21.83
N ASN A 163 -19.95 7.70 20.94
CA ASN A 163 -20.32 6.48 20.21
C ASN A 163 -19.55 6.43 18.90
N ARG A 164 -18.59 5.54 18.82
CA ARG A 164 -17.70 5.47 17.66
C ARG A 164 -17.75 4.11 17.01
N TYR A 165 -17.72 4.07 15.68
CA TYR A 165 -17.79 2.83 14.94
C TYR A 165 -16.95 2.85 13.65
N SER A 166 -16.53 1.65 13.25
CA SER A 166 -15.99 1.34 11.94
C SER A 166 -16.66 0.07 11.41
N VAL A 167 -17.13 0.12 10.17
CA VAL A 167 -17.64 -1.04 9.44
C VAL A 167 -16.95 -1.08 8.10
N LYS A 168 -16.12 -2.11 7.88
CA LYS A 168 -15.34 -2.29 6.66
C LYS A 168 -15.73 -3.57 5.95
N LEU A 169 -16.04 -3.48 4.67
CA LEU A 169 -16.30 -4.60 3.78
C LEU A 169 -15.32 -4.55 2.61
N CYS A 170 -14.31 -5.41 2.62
CA CYS A 170 -13.31 -5.50 1.58
C CYS A 170 -13.27 -6.91 1.01
N THR A 171 -13.91 -7.12 -0.15
CA THR A 171 -14.10 -8.44 -0.74
C THR A 171 -13.85 -8.43 -2.24
N LEU A 172 -13.52 -9.60 -2.78
CA LEU A 172 -13.43 -9.84 -4.21
C LEU A 172 -13.93 -11.26 -4.51
N TRP A 173 -15.15 -11.37 -5.02
CA TRP A 173 -15.76 -12.65 -5.35
C TRP A 173 -15.65 -12.94 -6.84
N ASP A 174 -15.29 -14.18 -7.17
CA ASP A 174 -15.46 -14.68 -8.51
C ASP A 174 -16.95 -14.97 -8.75
N LEU A 175 -17.52 -14.33 -9.73
CA LEU A 175 -18.89 -14.60 -10.16
C LEU A 175 -18.89 -15.78 -11.13
N PRO A 176 -19.84 -16.71 -11.05
CA PRO A 176 -19.94 -17.79 -12.01
C PRO A 176 -20.09 -17.19 -13.42
N SER A 177 -19.18 -17.54 -14.32
CA SER A 177 -19.22 -17.09 -15.69
C SER A 177 -20.52 -17.57 -16.35
N MET A 178 -21.27 -16.65 -16.88
CA MET A 178 -22.37 -16.96 -17.82
C MET A 178 -21.77 -17.65 -19.05
N PRO A 179 -22.54 -18.42 -19.81
CA PRO A 179 -22.35 -19.77 -20.26
C PRO A 179 -20.93 -20.17 -20.67
N GLN A 180 -20.61 -21.45 -20.65
CA GLN A 180 -19.32 -22.12 -20.83
C GLN A 180 -18.45 -21.72 -22.04
N GLU A 181 -18.95 -20.89 -22.95
CA GLU A 181 -18.25 -20.44 -24.15
C GLU A 181 -17.37 -19.20 -23.95
N SER A 182 -17.55 -18.43 -22.86
CA SER A 182 -16.74 -17.23 -22.65
C SER A 182 -15.53 -17.53 -21.77
N LYS A 183 -14.33 -17.42 -22.31
CA LYS A 183 -13.06 -17.35 -21.56
C LYS A 183 -12.95 -16.08 -20.69
N ALA A 184 -14.08 -15.59 -20.18
CA ALA A 184 -14.16 -14.39 -19.39
C ALA A 184 -14.24 -14.73 -17.91
N ASN A 185 -13.43 -14.08 -17.09
CA ASN A 185 -13.53 -14.11 -15.64
C ASN A 185 -14.34 -12.88 -15.17
N TRP A 186 -15.36 -13.13 -14.36
CA TRP A 186 -16.17 -12.07 -13.77
C TRP A 186 -15.90 -12.00 -12.29
N THR A 187 -15.67 -10.79 -11.78
CA THR A 187 -15.44 -10.55 -10.36
C THR A 187 -16.31 -9.40 -9.85
N LEU A 188 -16.80 -9.55 -8.63
CA LEU A 188 -17.44 -8.48 -7.86
C LEU A 188 -16.48 -8.07 -6.74
N GLY A 189 -15.98 -6.84 -6.81
CA GLY A 189 -15.12 -6.26 -5.78
C GLY A 189 -15.88 -5.22 -4.97
N THR A 190 -15.71 -5.24 -3.65
CA THR A 190 -16.20 -4.21 -2.75
C THR A 190 -15.05 -3.70 -1.88
N ASN A 191 -15.01 -2.42 -1.66
CA ASN A 191 -14.16 -1.77 -0.67
C ASN A 191 -15.00 -0.65 -0.06
N ILE A 192 -15.63 -0.93 1.06
CA ILE A 192 -16.54 0.00 1.74
C ILE A 192 -16.09 0.11 3.18
N GLU A 193 -15.89 1.30 3.67
CA GLU A 193 -15.54 1.58 5.05
C GLU A 193 -16.36 2.75 5.57
N LEU A 194 -17.26 2.46 6.49
CA LEU A 194 -18.12 3.43 7.16
C LEU A 194 -17.50 3.76 8.51
N LEU A 195 -17.28 5.03 8.75
CA LEU A 195 -16.66 5.54 9.98
C LEU A 195 -17.60 6.51 10.69
N SER A 196 -17.58 6.52 12.02
CA SER A 196 -18.31 7.50 12.83
C SER A 196 -17.75 8.91 12.69
N ASP A 197 -16.46 9.02 12.51
CA ASP A 197 -15.71 10.28 12.41
C ASP A 197 -14.32 10.06 11.77
N LYS A 198 -13.69 11.13 11.33
CA LYS A 198 -12.38 11.10 10.63
C LYS A 198 -11.20 10.64 11.50
N TYR A 199 -11.37 10.57 12.81
CA TYR A 199 -10.30 10.14 13.72
C TYR A 199 -10.43 8.69 14.17
N MET A 200 -11.51 7.99 13.82
CA MET A 200 -11.81 6.64 14.27
C MET A 200 -10.66 5.67 14.03
N LEU A 201 -10.14 5.63 12.81
CA LEU A 201 -9.04 4.72 12.46
C LEU A 201 -7.77 5.05 13.24
N ARG A 202 -7.41 6.32 13.31
CA ARG A 202 -6.20 6.75 14.03
C ARG A 202 -6.26 6.52 15.52
N ASP A 203 -7.46 6.61 16.12
CA ASP A 203 -7.64 6.48 17.56
C ASP A 203 -7.71 5.04 18.04
N PHE A 204 -8.22 4.11 17.23
CA PHE A 204 -8.44 2.72 17.60
C PHE A 204 -7.63 1.71 16.78
N PHE A 205 -7.25 2.07 15.55
CA PHE A 205 -6.50 1.23 14.60
C PHE A 205 -5.29 2.02 14.09
N ASP A 206 -4.34 2.27 14.97
CA ASP A 206 -3.23 3.20 14.78
C ASP A 206 -2.45 2.99 13.46
N ASP A 207 -2.15 1.74 13.12
CA ASP A 207 -1.41 1.43 11.89
C ASP A 207 -2.27 1.67 10.63
N GLU A 208 -3.55 1.30 10.66
CA GLU A 208 -4.45 1.54 9.52
C GLU A 208 -4.70 3.04 9.32
N GLY A 209 -4.87 3.79 10.41
CA GLY A 209 -5.04 5.23 10.38
C GLY A 209 -3.84 6.01 9.86
N HIS A 210 -2.63 5.44 9.94
CA HIS A 210 -1.41 6.04 9.38
C HIS A 210 -1.21 5.71 7.90
N ILE A 211 -1.73 4.58 7.44
CA ILE A 211 -1.56 4.10 6.06
C ILE A 211 -2.68 4.62 5.16
N ASN A 212 -3.92 4.63 5.66
CA ASN A 212 -5.09 5.01 4.89
C ASN A 212 -6.12 5.71 5.79
N ASP A 213 -5.96 7.01 5.97
CA ASP A 213 -6.90 7.85 6.72
C ASP A 213 -8.13 8.27 5.86
N ARG A 214 -8.12 8.00 4.56
CA ARG A 214 -9.14 8.37 3.58
C ARG A 214 -9.69 7.15 2.85
N PRO A 215 -10.67 6.43 3.43
CA PRO A 215 -11.22 5.23 2.79
C PRO A 215 -11.86 5.56 1.44
N ASP A 216 -11.49 4.80 0.41
CA ASP A 216 -12.08 4.89 -0.93
C ASP A 216 -13.22 3.86 -1.04
N ASN A 217 -14.47 4.33 -0.96
CA ASN A 217 -15.64 3.47 -0.95
C ASN A 217 -16.08 3.11 -2.35
N THR A 218 -15.80 1.89 -2.77
CA THR A 218 -16.06 1.42 -4.14
C THR A 218 -16.77 0.08 -4.19
N VAL A 219 -17.62 -0.06 -5.18
CA VAL A 219 -18.18 -1.33 -5.64
C VAL A 219 -17.88 -1.46 -7.13
N ARG A 220 -17.29 -2.58 -7.53
CA ARG A 220 -16.90 -2.79 -8.92
C ARG A 220 -17.28 -4.17 -9.42
N ILE A 221 -17.81 -4.22 -10.63
CA ILE A 221 -18.02 -5.47 -11.37
C ILE A 221 -17.06 -5.45 -12.54
N ASN A 222 -16.14 -6.42 -12.57
CA ASN A 222 -15.18 -6.57 -13.64
C ASN A 222 -15.48 -7.80 -14.48
N ARG A 223 -15.43 -7.64 -15.79
CA ARG A 223 -15.35 -8.73 -16.76
C ARG A 223 -14.01 -8.69 -17.45
N ARG A 224 -13.15 -9.67 -17.19
CA ARG A 224 -11.80 -9.74 -17.75
C ARG A 224 -11.64 -10.94 -18.66
N THR A 225 -11.10 -10.67 -19.85
CA THR A 225 -10.65 -11.69 -20.80
C THR A 225 -9.14 -11.63 -20.95
N GLU A 226 -8.55 -12.48 -21.79
CA GLU A 226 -7.10 -12.41 -22.11
C GLU A 226 -6.67 -11.04 -22.68
N ARG A 227 -7.57 -10.31 -23.33
CA ARG A 227 -7.24 -9.10 -24.10
C ARG A 227 -8.07 -7.87 -23.76
N SER A 228 -9.10 -8.00 -22.95
CA SER A 228 -9.97 -6.87 -22.61
C SER A 228 -10.49 -6.96 -21.20
N GLU A 229 -10.79 -5.79 -20.67
CA GLU A 229 -11.43 -5.61 -19.37
C GLU A 229 -12.62 -4.65 -19.54
N THR A 230 -13.78 -5.02 -18.98
CA THR A 230 -14.94 -4.16 -18.87
C THR A 230 -15.23 -4.02 -17.38
N MET A 231 -15.33 -2.80 -16.89
CA MET A 231 -15.57 -2.52 -15.48
C MET A 231 -16.75 -1.56 -15.32
N LEU A 232 -17.69 -1.93 -14.46
CA LEU A 232 -18.68 -1.01 -13.90
C LEU A 232 -18.21 -0.65 -12.49
N LEU A 233 -17.92 0.63 -12.28
CA LEU A 233 -17.46 1.18 -11.01
C LEU A 233 -18.53 2.09 -10.41
N GLY A 234 -18.91 1.82 -9.16
CA GLY A 234 -19.58 2.77 -8.29
C GLY A 234 -18.59 3.25 -7.23
N ARG A 235 -18.38 4.55 -7.09
CA ARG A 235 -17.62 5.19 -6.01
C ARG A 235 -18.55 6.12 -5.26
N PHE A 236 -18.54 6.04 -3.93
CA PHE A 236 -19.46 6.73 -3.04
C PHE A 236 -18.71 7.44 -1.93
N ALA A 237 -19.27 8.53 -1.40
CA ALA A 237 -18.75 9.28 -0.26
C ALA A 237 -19.68 9.14 0.97
N PRO A 238 -19.84 7.94 1.57
CA PRO A 238 -20.71 7.75 2.73
C PRO A 238 -20.20 8.45 3.99
N ASN A 239 -18.90 8.75 4.03
CA ASN A 239 -18.25 9.50 5.07
C ASN A 239 -17.98 10.92 4.55
N ASP A 240 -18.63 11.92 5.12
CA ASP A 240 -18.44 13.33 4.74
C ASP A 240 -17.22 13.94 5.46
N PHE A 241 -16.04 13.29 5.30
CA PHE A 241 -14.81 13.73 5.98
C PHE A 241 -13.75 14.28 5.03
N TYR A 242 -13.82 13.92 3.74
CA TYR A 242 -12.81 14.26 2.75
C TYR A 242 -13.47 14.57 1.42
N THR A 243 -12.90 15.51 0.68
CA THR A 243 -13.29 15.75 -0.71
C THR A 243 -13.11 14.48 -1.51
N THR A 244 -14.21 13.95 -2.04
CA THR A 244 -14.23 12.70 -2.81
C THR A 244 -15.00 12.92 -4.10
N ASP A 245 -14.55 12.32 -5.17
CA ASP A 245 -15.35 12.20 -6.38
C ASP A 245 -16.26 10.97 -6.29
N GLU A 246 -17.55 11.20 -6.29
CA GLU A 246 -18.53 10.15 -6.48
C GLU A 246 -18.70 9.86 -7.97
N ARG A 247 -18.80 8.59 -8.34
CA ARG A 247 -19.03 8.23 -9.74
C ARG A 247 -19.74 6.90 -9.93
N ILE A 248 -20.51 6.82 -10.99
CA ILE A 248 -20.96 5.58 -11.60
C ILE A 248 -20.40 5.57 -13.01
N GLU A 249 -19.42 4.72 -13.28
CA GLU A 249 -18.68 4.73 -14.54
C GLU A 249 -18.59 3.32 -15.13
N LEU A 250 -18.96 3.19 -16.39
CA LEU A 250 -18.69 2.01 -17.22
C LEU A 250 -17.42 2.27 -18.03
N SER A 251 -16.42 1.41 -17.89
CA SER A 251 -15.19 1.49 -18.65
C SER A 251 -14.91 0.21 -19.43
N TYR A 252 -14.27 0.38 -20.57
CA TYR A 252 -13.79 -0.70 -21.43
C TYR A 252 -12.35 -0.44 -21.83
N TYR A 253 -11.48 -1.39 -21.53
CA TYR A 253 -10.08 -1.40 -21.94
C TYR A 253 -9.80 -2.62 -22.80
N ARG A 254 -9.09 -2.43 -23.90
CA ARG A 254 -8.53 -3.50 -24.71
C ARG A 254 -7.03 -3.33 -24.81
N ALA A 255 -6.29 -4.33 -24.35
CA ALA A 255 -4.85 -4.37 -24.39
C ALA A 255 -4.33 -4.40 -25.83
N ARG A 256 -3.12 -3.89 -26.00
CA ARG A 256 -2.42 -3.85 -27.30
C ARG A 256 -2.41 -5.21 -27.98
N THR A 257 -3.08 -5.31 -29.11
CA THR A 257 -3.29 -6.53 -29.87
C THR A 257 -3.08 -6.29 -31.35
N ALA A 258 -2.44 -7.23 -32.05
CA ALA A 258 -2.23 -7.14 -33.49
C ALA A 258 -3.57 -7.18 -34.24
N ILE A 259 -3.72 -6.34 -35.24
CA ILE A 259 -4.85 -6.32 -36.17
C ILE A 259 -4.56 -7.33 -37.28
N GLY A 260 -5.10 -8.53 -37.16
CA GLY A 260 -4.90 -9.58 -38.13
C GLY A 260 -3.41 -9.85 -38.38
N ARG A 261 -2.98 -9.76 -39.65
CA ARG A 261 -1.58 -9.98 -40.11
C ARG A 261 -0.91 -8.68 -40.56
N THR A 262 -1.44 -7.52 -40.22
CA THR A 262 -0.95 -6.21 -40.71
C THR A 262 0.37 -5.77 -40.07
N GLY A 263 0.79 -6.38 -38.98
CA GLY A 263 1.91 -5.89 -38.16
C GLY A 263 1.56 -4.65 -37.30
N ILE A 264 0.34 -4.11 -37.42
CA ILE A 264 -0.15 -2.99 -36.62
C ILE A 264 -0.84 -3.53 -35.39
N ALA A 265 -0.50 -3.02 -34.23
CA ALA A 265 -1.16 -3.28 -32.97
C ALA A 265 -2.11 -2.13 -32.64
N TYR A 266 -3.24 -2.47 -32.05
CA TYR A 266 -4.28 -1.55 -31.62
C TYR A 266 -4.58 -1.71 -30.13
N GLU A 267 -4.76 -0.59 -29.47
CA GLU A 267 -5.11 -0.48 -28.06
C GLU A 267 -6.19 0.58 -27.89
N THR A 268 -7.13 0.40 -26.95
CA THR A 268 -8.17 1.40 -26.69
C THR A 268 -8.62 1.40 -25.25
N ARG A 269 -8.98 2.59 -24.78
CA ARG A 269 -9.62 2.84 -23.48
C ARG A 269 -10.83 3.74 -23.68
N ASN A 270 -11.97 3.30 -23.16
CA ASN A 270 -13.23 4.03 -23.26
C ASN A 270 -13.88 4.07 -21.88
N SER A 271 -14.51 5.17 -21.54
CA SER A 271 -15.34 5.25 -20.35
C SER A 271 -16.53 6.19 -20.56
N PHE A 272 -17.59 5.90 -19.84
CA PHE A 272 -18.79 6.73 -19.78
C PHE A 272 -19.35 6.66 -18.36
N GLY A 273 -19.59 7.82 -17.77
CA GLY A 273 -20.08 7.85 -16.39
C GLY A 273 -20.66 9.19 -15.98
N MET A 274 -21.38 9.13 -14.87
CA MET A 274 -21.82 10.29 -14.10
C MET A 274 -20.83 10.50 -12.97
N LEU A 275 -20.32 11.72 -12.85
CA LEU A 275 -19.38 12.13 -11.83
C LEU A 275 -19.98 13.26 -11.00
N ARG A 276 -19.71 13.25 -9.70
CA ARG A 276 -20.09 14.29 -8.77
C ARG A 276 -18.91 14.57 -7.85
N GLN A 277 -18.59 15.83 -7.65
CA GLN A 277 -17.57 16.27 -6.72
C GLN A 277 -18.20 17.15 -5.65
N GLU A 278 -18.01 16.80 -4.39
CA GLU A 278 -18.47 17.57 -3.25
C GLU A 278 -17.32 17.80 -2.27
N ILE A 279 -17.35 18.97 -1.63
CA ILE A 279 -16.43 19.31 -0.55
C ILE A 279 -17.11 19.00 0.77
N PRO A 280 -16.45 18.35 1.71
CA PRO A 280 -17.02 18.09 3.02
C PRO A 280 -17.32 19.40 3.78
N ALA A 281 -18.37 19.37 4.59
CA ALA A 281 -18.89 20.55 5.28
C ALA A 281 -17.82 21.30 6.09
N HIS A 282 -16.88 20.59 6.69
CA HIS A 282 -15.81 21.19 7.50
C HIS A 282 -14.73 21.91 6.66
N GLU A 283 -14.61 21.63 5.36
CA GLU A 283 -13.69 22.33 4.46
C GLU A 283 -14.36 23.54 3.76
N MET A 284 -15.68 23.60 3.73
CA MET A 284 -16.43 24.66 3.05
C MET A 284 -16.06 26.07 3.52
N PHE A 285 -15.68 26.24 4.79
CA PHE A 285 -15.30 27.55 5.31
C PHE A 285 -14.07 28.12 4.62
N MET A 286 -13.09 27.30 4.26
CA MET A 286 -11.87 27.73 3.54
C MET A 286 -12.22 28.24 2.14
N TYR A 287 -13.11 27.53 1.45
CA TYR A 287 -13.55 27.94 0.11
C TYR A 287 -14.42 29.20 0.13
N ARG A 288 -15.23 29.39 1.19
CA ARG A 288 -16.00 30.64 1.39
C ARG A 288 -15.08 31.83 1.65
N ALA A 289 -14.07 31.67 2.50
CA ALA A 289 -13.07 32.71 2.75
C ALA A 289 -12.31 33.06 1.47
N ALA A 290 -11.83 32.06 0.71
CA ALA A 290 -11.16 32.27 -0.55
C ALA A 290 -12.07 32.94 -1.60
N LEU A 291 -13.37 32.65 -1.62
CA LEU A 291 -14.36 33.29 -2.48
C LEU A 291 -14.53 34.78 -2.14
N GLU A 292 -14.49 35.15 -0.86
CA GLU A 292 -14.59 36.54 -0.41
C GLU A 292 -13.34 37.36 -0.75
N GLU A 293 -12.17 36.74 -0.74
CA GLU A 293 -10.89 37.40 -1.00
C GLU A 293 -10.57 37.56 -2.50
N THR A 294 -11.14 36.73 -3.37
CA THR A 294 -10.80 36.74 -4.80
C THR A 294 -11.62 37.78 -5.59
N THR A 295 -10.92 38.53 -6.44
CA THR A 295 -11.52 39.47 -7.40
C THR A 295 -11.53 38.93 -8.83
N ASP A 296 -10.85 37.81 -9.10
CA ASP A 296 -10.82 37.18 -10.43
C ASP A 296 -12.14 36.43 -10.68
N PRO A 297 -12.88 36.78 -11.72
CA PRO A 297 -14.17 36.15 -12.01
C PRO A 297 -14.04 34.64 -12.26
N THR A 298 -12.95 34.17 -12.87
CA THR A 298 -12.72 32.74 -13.17
C THR A 298 -12.46 31.94 -11.90
N VAL A 299 -11.65 32.51 -11.02
CA VAL A 299 -11.33 31.90 -9.72
C VAL A 299 -12.55 31.92 -8.81
N ARG A 300 -13.33 33.00 -8.86
CA ARG A 300 -14.58 33.13 -8.12
C ARG A 300 -15.59 32.06 -8.54
N ASP A 301 -15.82 31.89 -9.84
CA ASP A 301 -16.71 30.86 -10.38
C ASP A 301 -16.24 29.43 -10.03
N TYR A 302 -14.93 29.21 -9.97
CA TYR A 302 -14.38 27.94 -9.47
C TYR A 302 -14.77 27.67 -8.01
N TYR A 303 -14.59 28.65 -7.11
CA TYR A 303 -14.95 28.47 -5.71
C TYR A 303 -16.46 28.33 -5.49
N GLU A 304 -17.27 29.08 -6.22
CA GLU A 304 -18.74 28.95 -6.18
C GLU A 304 -19.20 27.55 -6.59
N ARG A 305 -18.60 26.97 -7.63
CA ARG A 305 -18.90 25.59 -8.05
C ARG A 305 -18.45 24.56 -7.04
N MET A 306 -17.27 24.72 -6.48
CA MET A 306 -16.79 23.81 -5.43
C MET A 306 -17.74 23.83 -4.22
N LEU A 307 -18.22 25.00 -3.79
CA LEU A 307 -19.16 25.14 -2.68
C LEU A 307 -20.54 24.56 -2.98
N ASN A 308 -20.99 24.62 -4.22
CA ASN A 308 -22.31 24.11 -4.63
C ASN A 308 -22.25 22.61 -5.02
N GLY A 309 -21.06 22.04 -5.14
CA GLY A 309 -20.84 20.75 -5.76
C GLY A 309 -21.07 20.79 -7.26
N SER A 310 -20.47 19.88 -7.99
CA SER A 310 -20.68 19.76 -9.44
C SER A 310 -21.04 18.33 -9.81
N SER A 311 -22.06 18.19 -10.67
CA SER A 311 -22.48 16.89 -11.20
C SER A 311 -22.54 16.99 -12.72
N TYR A 312 -21.92 16.03 -13.41
CA TYR A 312 -21.82 16.04 -14.87
C TYR A 312 -21.67 14.63 -15.43
N LEU A 313 -22.00 14.48 -16.71
CA LEU A 313 -21.70 13.27 -17.47
C LEU A 313 -20.36 13.43 -18.18
N ARG A 314 -19.52 12.41 -18.13
CA ARG A 314 -18.27 12.35 -18.88
C ARG A 314 -18.26 11.14 -19.81
N ALA A 315 -17.89 11.38 -21.06
CA ALA A 315 -17.60 10.35 -22.05
C ALA A 315 -16.14 10.47 -22.49
N ASN A 316 -15.38 9.39 -22.44
CA ASN A 316 -14.00 9.37 -22.90
C ASN A 316 -13.76 8.19 -23.84
N SER A 317 -13.00 8.42 -24.90
CA SER A 317 -12.61 7.39 -25.85
C SER A 317 -11.20 7.69 -26.37
N THR A 318 -10.28 6.73 -26.22
CA THR A 318 -8.88 6.88 -26.63
C THR A 318 -8.45 5.65 -27.43
N HIS A 319 -7.78 5.88 -28.53
CA HIS A 319 -7.34 4.87 -29.47
C HIS A 319 -5.89 5.08 -29.85
N GLU A 320 -5.06 4.04 -29.76
CA GLU A 320 -3.67 4.05 -30.17
C GLU A 320 -3.36 2.92 -31.14
N PHE A 321 -2.63 3.24 -32.18
CA PHE A 321 -2.05 2.32 -33.15
C PHE A 321 -0.55 2.36 -33.04
N SER A 322 0.10 1.21 -33.08
CA SER A 322 1.55 1.11 -33.05
C SER A 322 2.04 -0.01 -33.94
N THR A 323 3.27 0.11 -34.42
CA THR A 323 3.95 -0.97 -35.13
C THR A 323 5.41 -0.99 -34.70
N SER A 324 6.02 -2.16 -34.65
CA SER A 324 7.42 -2.30 -34.26
C SER A 324 8.22 -2.97 -35.37
N PHE A 325 9.34 -2.41 -35.73
CA PHE A 325 10.25 -2.96 -36.70
C PHE A 325 11.71 -2.75 -36.28
N LYS A 326 12.59 -3.52 -36.88
CA LYS A 326 14.05 -3.38 -36.72
C LYS A 326 14.66 -2.65 -37.92
N ALA A 327 15.29 -1.53 -37.67
CA ALA A 327 16.17 -0.87 -38.65
C ALA A 327 17.63 -1.30 -38.41
N LEU A 328 18.42 -1.38 -39.47
CA LEU A 328 19.84 -1.72 -39.41
C LEU A 328 20.14 -3.02 -38.62
N ASN A 329 19.18 -3.92 -38.49
CA ASN A 329 19.23 -5.18 -37.74
C ASN A 329 19.41 -5.06 -36.20
N PHE A 330 19.67 -3.89 -35.67
CA PHE A 330 19.89 -3.71 -34.23
C PHE A 330 18.97 -2.63 -33.57
N LEU A 331 18.49 -1.66 -34.33
CA LEU A 331 17.70 -0.54 -33.84
C LEU A 331 16.22 -0.91 -33.86
N ASN A 332 15.59 -1.01 -32.68
CA ASN A 332 14.15 -1.22 -32.58
C ASN A 332 13.46 0.14 -32.63
N ILE A 333 12.51 0.29 -33.53
CA ILE A 333 11.73 1.51 -33.72
C ILE A 333 10.26 1.13 -33.59
N THR A 334 9.53 1.86 -32.73
CA THR A 334 8.10 1.66 -32.50
C THR A 334 7.37 2.98 -32.63
N PRO A 335 6.97 3.39 -33.85
CA PRO A 335 6.08 4.52 -34.04
C PRO A 335 4.69 4.22 -33.48
N LYS A 336 4.05 5.26 -32.97
CA LYS A 336 2.72 5.25 -32.37
C LYS A 336 1.93 6.44 -32.89
N ALA A 337 0.64 6.26 -33.11
CA ALA A 337 -0.28 7.34 -33.43
C ALA A 337 -1.61 7.07 -32.72
N GLY A 338 -2.24 8.11 -32.23
CA GLY A 338 -3.47 7.95 -31.51
C GLY A 338 -4.39 9.15 -31.63
N VAL A 339 -5.65 8.92 -31.29
CA VAL A 339 -6.69 9.93 -31.20
C VAL A 339 -7.46 9.72 -29.92
N GLY A 340 -7.95 10.82 -29.35
CA GLY A 340 -8.77 10.79 -28.16
C GLY A 340 -9.91 11.79 -28.23
N TYR A 341 -10.95 11.48 -27.49
CA TYR A 341 -12.11 12.34 -27.28
C TYR A 341 -12.49 12.31 -25.80
N SER A 342 -12.76 13.48 -25.23
CA SER A 342 -13.40 13.64 -23.92
C SER A 342 -14.51 14.65 -24.03
N GLY A 343 -15.74 14.24 -23.71
CA GLY A 343 -16.90 15.10 -23.63
C GLY A 343 -17.40 15.21 -22.19
N TYR A 344 -17.76 16.43 -21.79
CA TYR A 344 -18.33 16.78 -20.50
C TYR A 344 -19.68 17.44 -20.74
N TYR A 345 -20.73 16.95 -20.10
CA TYR A 345 -22.08 17.39 -20.34
C TYR A 345 -22.82 17.68 -19.04
N GLY A 346 -23.53 18.79 -19.00
CA GLY A 346 -24.26 19.21 -17.81
C GLY A 346 -23.36 19.84 -16.76
N VAL A 347 -22.17 20.32 -17.13
CA VAL A 347 -21.31 21.08 -16.22
C VAL A 347 -21.93 22.43 -15.95
N ASP A 348 -22.13 22.78 -14.70
CA ASP A 348 -22.71 24.04 -14.28
C ASP A 348 -21.95 25.22 -14.88
N HIS A 349 -22.66 26.23 -15.39
CA HIS A 349 -22.15 27.44 -16.06
C HIS A 349 -21.35 27.22 -17.37
N VAL A 350 -21.04 25.97 -17.74
CA VAL A 350 -20.33 25.61 -18.99
C VAL A 350 -21.25 24.93 -19.98
N GLY A 351 -22.22 24.14 -19.50
CA GLY A 351 -23.09 23.31 -20.29
C GLY A 351 -22.39 22.08 -20.85
N ALA A 352 -21.70 22.22 -21.98
CA ALA A 352 -20.95 21.13 -22.60
C ALA A 352 -19.55 21.60 -23.02
N ASP A 353 -18.54 20.78 -22.78
CA ASP A 353 -17.18 20.94 -23.28
C ASP A 353 -16.74 19.66 -24.00
N ASN A 354 -16.08 19.81 -25.13
CA ASN A 354 -15.61 18.69 -25.93
C ASN A 354 -14.13 18.89 -26.26
N ARG A 355 -13.33 17.89 -25.96
CA ARG A 355 -11.90 17.89 -26.22
C ARG A 355 -11.55 16.78 -27.19
N PHE A 356 -10.86 17.14 -28.27
CA PHE A 356 -10.24 16.21 -29.19
C PHE A 356 -8.75 16.22 -28.98
N LEU A 357 -8.17 15.03 -29.00
CA LEU A 357 -6.76 14.81 -28.79
C LEU A 357 -6.17 14.11 -30.02
N GLY A 358 -5.05 14.62 -30.50
CA GLY A 358 -4.17 13.97 -31.46
C GLY A 358 -2.86 13.58 -30.81
N PHE A 359 -2.38 12.39 -31.03
CA PHE A 359 -1.14 11.86 -30.46
C PHE A 359 -0.24 11.29 -31.52
N ALA A 360 1.06 11.59 -31.43
CA ALA A 360 2.11 10.95 -32.22
C ALA A 360 3.33 10.68 -31.33
N GLY A 361 3.89 9.50 -31.44
CA GLY A 361 5.06 9.12 -30.65
C GLY A 361 5.96 8.14 -31.37
N VAL A 362 7.18 8.02 -30.89
CA VAL A 362 8.11 6.99 -31.33
C VAL A 362 9.04 6.57 -30.19
N ASP A 363 9.15 5.26 -29.99
CA ASP A 363 10.19 4.67 -29.14
C ASP A 363 11.31 4.12 -30.00
N ILE A 364 12.54 4.48 -29.65
CA ILE A 364 13.74 3.99 -30.31
C ILE A 364 14.66 3.42 -29.25
N ASN A 365 15.11 2.19 -29.41
CA ASN A 365 16.07 1.57 -28.51
C ASN A 365 16.93 0.52 -29.21
N PHE A 366 18.10 0.27 -28.64
CA PHE A 366 18.96 -0.83 -29.04
C PHE A 366 19.69 -1.41 -27.83
N LYS A 367 20.26 -2.61 -28.02
CA LYS A 367 21.00 -3.28 -26.96
C LYS A 367 22.46 -3.44 -27.37
N LEU A 368 23.34 -3.02 -26.49
CA LEU A 368 24.76 -3.37 -26.49
C LEU A 368 24.99 -4.38 -25.38
N HIS A 369 25.75 -5.42 -25.66
CA HIS A 369 26.11 -6.38 -24.63
C HIS A 369 27.57 -6.77 -24.74
N LYS A 370 28.19 -6.96 -23.59
CA LYS A 370 29.54 -7.53 -23.49
C LYS A 370 29.50 -8.69 -22.52
N SER A 371 29.85 -9.87 -22.98
CA SER A 371 30.04 -11.04 -22.12
C SER A 371 31.53 -11.22 -21.84
N MET A 372 31.85 -11.48 -20.61
CA MET A 372 33.19 -11.74 -20.08
C MET A 372 33.15 -13.10 -19.36
N PRO A 373 33.18 -14.22 -20.11
CA PRO A 373 33.00 -15.55 -19.52
C PRO A 373 34.14 -15.93 -18.57
N ASP A 374 35.35 -15.43 -18.81
CA ASP A 374 36.54 -15.72 -17.99
C ASP A 374 36.62 -14.86 -16.73
N PHE A 375 35.68 -13.91 -16.53
CA PHE A 375 35.64 -13.13 -15.32
C PHE A 375 35.27 -14.01 -14.13
N ALA A 376 36.10 -14.00 -13.10
CA ALA A 376 35.85 -14.68 -11.84
C ALA A 376 36.17 -13.75 -10.66
N LEU A 377 35.28 -13.73 -9.67
CA LEU A 377 35.51 -13.05 -8.41
C LEU A 377 35.17 -14.03 -7.29
N GLU A 378 36.18 -14.79 -6.87
CA GLU A 378 36.04 -15.91 -5.92
C GLU A 378 35.42 -15.47 -4.58
N SER A 379 35.78 -14.28 -4.08
CA SER A 379 35.24 -13.73 -2.82
C SER A 379 33.71 -13.58 -2.79
N LEU A 380 33.07 -13.45 -3.98
CA LEU A 380 31.63 -13.34 -4.14
C LEU A 380 31.00 -14.53 -4.86
N GLY A 381 31.82 -15.52 -5.26
CA GLY A 381 31.40 -16.70 -6.01
C GLY A 381 30.95 -16.39 -7.46
N TYR A 382 31.41 -15.28 -8.02
CA TYR A 382 31.04 -14.87 -9.39
C TYR A 382 31.78 -15.68 -10.44
N LYS A 383 31.03 -16.16 -11.43
CA LYS A 383 31.56 -16.85 -12.60
C LYS A 383 30.93 -16.26 -13.87
N GLY A 384 31.78 -15.66 -14.70
CA GLY A 384 31.34 -14.89 -15.86
C GLY A 384 30.65 -13.59 -15.47
N LEU A 385 30.69 -12.61 -16.35
CA LEU A 385 30.00 -11.33 -16.19
C LEU A 385 29.41 -10.92 -17.55
N THR A 386 28.14 -10.52 -17.54
CA THR A 386 27.48 -9.98 -18.74
C THR A 386 26.95 -8.59 -18.42
N HIS A 387 27.42 -7.60 -19.17
CA HIS A 387 26.95 -6.23 -19.12
C HIS A 387 26.05 -5.95 -20.32
N VAL A 388 24.82 -5.52 -20.05
CA VAL A 388 23.86 -5.09 -21.06
C VAL A 388 23.57 -3.61 -20.87
N ILE A 389 23.78 -2.82 -21.89
CA ILE A 389 23.43 -1.41 -21.95
C ILE A 389 22.33 -1.25 -22.98
N ARG A 390 21.24 -0.60 -22.60
CA ARG A 390 20.10 -0.29 -23.44
C ARG A 390 19.83 1.21 -23.46
N PRO A 391 20.48 1.95 -24.37
CA PRO A 391 20.08 3.32 -24.65
C PRO A 391 18.68 3.33 -25.26
N TYR A 392 17.89 4.33 -24.88
CA TYR A 392 16.56 4.53 -25.45
C TYR A 392 16.22 6.01 -25.55
N THR A 393 15.35 6.33 -26.48
CA THR A 393 14.69 7.63 -26.57
C THR A 393 13.23 7.43 -26.91
N THR A 394 12.38 8.23 -26.27
CA THR A 394 10.95 8.29 -26.54
C THR A 394 10.58 9.72 -26.89
N PHE A 395 10.09 9.92 -28.09
CA PHE A 395 9.41 11.15 -28.48
C PHE A 395 7.91 11.00 -28.28
N SER A 396 7.28 12.03 -27.75
CA SER A 396 5.84 12.08 -27.54
C SER A 396 5.33 13.49 -27.82
N HIS A 397 4.38 13.57 -28.72
CA HIS A 397 3.64 14.77 -29.01
C HIS A 397 2.15 14.52 -28.83
N CYS A 398 1.48 15.38 -28.09
CA CYS A 398 0.05 15.39 -27.88
C CYS A 398 -0.46 16.80 -28.13
N SER A 399 -1.54 16.94 -28.89
CA SER A 399 -2.23 18.19 -29.14
C SER A 399 -3.69 18.06 -28.79
N ILE A 400 -4.24 19.04 -28.09
CA ILE A 400 -5.67 19.10 -27.74
C ILE A 400 -6.35 20.29 -28.43
N SER A 401 -7.64 20.13 -28.79
CA SER A 401 -8.39 21.16 -29.49
C SER A 401 -8.77 22.35 -28.61
N SER A 402 -9.11 22.10 -27.36
CA SER A 402 -9.50 23.12 -26.38
C SER A 402 -9.40 22.56 -24.96
N SER A 403 -9.28 23.45 -23.99
CA SER A 403 -9.36 23.12 -22.57
C SER A 403 -10.10 24.26 -21.87
N ASN A 404 -11.34 24.03 -21.45
CA ASN A 404 -12.05 24.99 -20.64
C ASN A 404 -11.58 24.83 -19.18
N PRO A 405 -10.99 25.87 -18.55
CA PRO A 405 -10.50 25.80 -17.17
C PRO A 405 -11.61 25.55 -16.15
N LEU A 406 -12.87 25.82 -16.53
CA LEU A 406 -14.02 25.66 -15.67
C LEU A 406 -14.53 24.21 -15.59
N VAL A 407 -14.05 23.29 -16.43
CA VAL A 407 -14.39 21.87 -16.35
C VAL A 407 -13.70 21.25 -15.12
N PRO A 408 -14.45 20.53 -14.27
CA PRO A 408 -13.89 19.86 -13.11
C PRO A 408 -12.78 18.88 -13.51
N LYS A 409 -11.68 18.87 -12.75
CA LYS A 409 -10.55 17.99 -12.97
C LYS A 409 -10.50 16.94 -11.85
N VAL A 410 -11.12 15.80 -12.06
CA VAL A 410 -11.20 14.69 -11.12
C VAL A 410 -10.08 13.68 -11.37
N ASP A 411 -9.98 13.20 -12.61
CA ASP A 411 -8.91 12.29 -12.99
C ASP A 411 -7.71 13.07 -13.51
N THR A 412 -6.91 13.57 -12.59
CA THR A 412 -5.71 14.34 -12.90
C THR A 412 -4.48 13.46 -12.88
N TRP A 413 -3.55 13.72 -13.80
CA TRP A 413 -2.20 13.25 -13.67
C TRP A 413 -1.32 14.40 -13.17
N SER A 414 -0.47 14.09 -12.22
CA SER A 414 0.59 14.99 -11.82
C SER A 414 1.72 14.19 -11.16
N SER A 415 2.91 14.27 -11.70
CA SER A 415 4.13 13.80 -11.04
C SER A 415 4.44 14.62 -9.80
N ILE A 416 3.82 15.78 -9.68
CA ILE A 416 4.01 16.73 -8.59
C ILE A 416 2.91 16.55 -7.54
N TYR A 417 1.66 16.32 -7.96
CA TYR A 417 0.48 16.27 -7.09
C TYR A 417 0.07 14.86 -6.64
N GLY A 418 0.62 13.81 -7.26
CA GLY A 418 0.32 12.44 -6.88
C GLY A 418 1.03 12.01 -5.59
N ASN A 419 0.51 11.00 -4.91
CA ASN A 419 1.17 10.37 -3.76
C ASN A 419 2.52 9.74 -4.12
N SER A 420 2.78 9.55 -5.39
CA SER A 420 4.04 9.07 -5.97
C SER A 420 4.73 10.22 -6.70
N THR A 421 5.27 11.13 -5.95
CA THR A 421 6.01 12.29 -6.42
C THR A 421 7.25 11.96 -7.23
N SER A 422 7.70 10.72 -7.16
CA SER A 422 8.85 10.20 -7.88
C SER A 422 8.54 9.64 -9.27
N SER A 423 7.28 9.65 -9.69
CA SER A 423 6.92 9.11 -11.01
C SER A 423 6.97 10.18 -12.09
N PRO A 424 7.80 10.02 -13.11
CA PRO A 424 7.82 10.91 -14.26
C PRO A 424 6.54 10.77 -15.09
N MET A 425 6.27 11.77 -15.92
CA MET A 425 5.13 11.75 -16.85
C MET A 425 5.19 10.50 -17.74
N ASN A 426 4.06 9.79 -17.85
CA ASN A 426 3.94 8.71 -18.82
C ASN A 426 3.76 9.32 -20.21
N LEU A 427 4.69 9.01 -21.11
CA LEU A 427 4.70 9.52 -22.48
C LEU A 427 3.89 8.67 -23.46
N ASP A 428 3.34 7.54 -23.04
CA ASP A 428 2.43 6.72 -23.82
C ASP A 428 0.99 7.20 -23.62
N LEU A 429 0.25 7.37 -24.71
CA LEU A 429 -1.15 7.81 -24.65
C LEU A 429 -2.01 6.88 -23.78
N MET A 430 -1.85 5.56 -23.94
CA MET A 430 -2.61 4.58 -23.16
C MET A 430 -2.14 4.46 -21.71
N GLY A 431 -0.91 4.82 -21.41
CA GLY A 431 -0.37 4.88 -20.07
C GLY A 431 -0.77 6.15 -19.31
N PHE A 432 -1.23 7.17 -20.02
CA PHE A 432 -1.68 8.42 -19.42
C PHE A 432 -3.11 8.30 -18.91
N THR A 433 -3.27 8.18 -17.61
CA THR A 433 -4.57 7.94 -16.95
C THR A 433 -5.29 9.22 -16.53
N GLY A 434 -4.60 10.35 -16.54
CA GLY A 434 -5.14 11.66 -16.16
C GLY A 434 -5.99 12.30 -17.26
N ILE A 435 -7.15 11.74 -17.55
CA ILE A 435 -8.03 12.18 -18.65
C ILE A 435 -8.35 13.67 -18.58
N ASP A 436 -8.61 14.17 -17.37
CA ASP A 436 -8.99 15.57 -17.16
C ASP A 436 -7.79 16.52 -17.19
N SER A 437 -6.57 15.99 -17.18
CA SER A 437 -5.30 16.73 -17.29
C SER A 437 -4.68 16.68 -18.67
N TRP A 438 -5.40 16.22 -19.69
CA TRP A 438 -4.87 16.30 -21.04
C TRP A 438 -4.54 17.74 -21.40
N GLY A 439 -3.34 17.91 -21.89
CA GLY A 439 -2.79 19.17 -22.34
C GLY A 439 -1.98 18.98 -23.62
N THR A 440 -1.55 20.06 -24.23
CA THR A 440 -0.58 19.97 -25.32
C THR A 440 0.82 19.78 -24.75
N TRP A 441 1.54 18.78 -25.25
CA TRP A 441 2.93 18.56 -24.91
C TRP A 441 3.75 18.09 -26.10
N THR A 442 5.03 18.43 -26.07
CA THR A 442 6.06 17.89 -26.98
C THR A 442 7.28 17.59 -26.14
N ILE A 443 7.53 16.31 -25.91
CA ILE A 443 8.54 15.84 -24.95
C ILE A 443 9.45 14.78 -25.59
N TRP A 444 10.75 14.95 -25.39
CA TRP A 444 11.76 13.95 -25.73
C TRP A 444 12.37 13.38 -24.45
N ARG A 445 12.15 12.12 -24.17
CA ARG A 445 12.84 11.38 -23.12
C ARG A 445 14.08 10.71 -23.65
N MET A 446 15.21 10.95 -23.06
CA MET A 446 16.48 10.31 -23.37
C MET A 446 16.97 9.56 -22.13
N GLY A 447 17.25 8.28 -22.28
CA GLY A 447 17.63 7.46 -21.16
C GLY A 447 18.51 6.28 -21.51
N MET A 448 18.98 5.61 -20.46
CA MET A 448 19.83 4.45 -20.55
C MET A 448 19.54 3.48 -19.41
N GLN A 449 19.32 2.22 -19.75
CA GLN A 449 19.28 1.12 -18.79
C GLN A 449 20.59 0.33 -18.83
N ASN A 450 21.14 0.07 -17.65
CA ASN A 450 22.31 -0.78 -17.47
C ASN A 450 21.94 -1.99 -16.62
N THR A 451 22.27 -3.18 -17.10
CA THR A 451 22.05 -4.40 -16.35
C THR A 451 23.35 -5.20 -16.32
N LEU A 452 23.77 -5.61 -15.13
CA LEU A 452 24.95 -6.44 -14.93
C LEU A 452 24.51 -7.76 -14.31
N THR A 453 24.83 -8.86 -14.97
CA THR A 453 24.50 -10.22 -14.53
C THR A 453 25.73 -11.08 -14.40
N THR A 454 25.72 -11.99 -13.46
CA THR A 454 26.78 -13.00 -13.25
C THR A 454 26.14 -14.35 -12.93
N THR A 455 26.93 -15.41 -12.94
CA THR A 455 26.51 -16.72 -12.46
C THR A 455 27.06 -16.96 -11.08
N VAL A 456 26.20 -17.36 -10.14
CA VAL A 456 26.55 -17.73 -8.76
C VAL A 456 25.91 -19.09 -8.48
N ASP A 457 26.68 -20.08 -8.07
CA ASP A 457 26.20 -21.45 -7.79
C ASP A 457 25.43 -22.08 -8.96
N GLY A 458 25.79 -21.73 -10.19
CA GLY A 458 25.12 -22.21 -11.42
C GLY A 458 23.88 -21.45 -11.83
N GLU A 459 23.41 -20.49 -11.06
CA GLU A 459 22.24 -19.67 -11.34
C GLU A 459 22.62 -18.28 -11.85
N SER A 460 21.91 -17.79 -12.87
CA SER A 460 22.07 -16.41 -13.37
C SER A 460 21.50 -15.42 -12.35
N ARG A 461 22.28 -14.41 -11.99
CA ARG A 461 21.92 -13.40 -11.00
C ARG A 461 22.20 -12.00 -11.52
N THR A 462 21.21 -11.12 -11.41
CA THR A 462 21.38 -9.68 -11.65
C THR A 462 21.99 -9.02 -10.41
N ILE A 463 23.12 -8.36 -10.58
CA ILE A 463 23.86 -7.65 -9.53
C ILE A 463 23.70 -6.14 -9.60
N LEU A 464 23.40 -5.61 -10.79
CA LEU A 464 23.10 -4.20 -11.02
C LEU A 464 21.94 -4.06 -11.99
N ASN A 465 21.01 -3.18 -11.65
CA ASN A 465 20.02 -2.64 -12.56
C ASN A 465 19.96 -1.12 -12.33
N TRP A 466 20.33 -0.35 -13.33
CA TRP A 466 20.36 1.10 -13.26
C TRP A 466 19.66 1.70 -14.46
N ASN A 467 18.63 2.48 -14.19
CA ASN A 467 17.91 3.26 -15.19
C ASN A 467 18.09 4.75 -14.88
N VAL A 468 18.51 5.52 -15.87
CA VAL A 468 18.67 6.96 -15.77
C VAL A 468 18.08 7.61 -17.01
N PHE A 469 17.36 8.73 -16.83
CA PHE A 469 16.82 9.49 -17.96
C PHE A 469 16.55 10.94 -17.58
N VAL A 470 16.36 11.76 -18.61
CA VAL A 470 15.95 13.14 -18.56
C VAL A 470 14.97 13.41 -19.70
N ASP A 471 14.02 14.30 -19.46
CA ASP A 471 13.06 14.77 -20.45
C ASP A 471 13.48 16.15 -20.94
N TYR A 472 13.51 16.34 -22.26
CA TYR A 472 13.56 17.64 -22.89
C TYR A 472 12.15 18.07 -23.25
N ASN A 473 11.68 19.16 -22.69
CA ASN A 473 10.34 19.70 -22.86
C ASN A 473 10.41 20.86 -23.87
N GLU A 474 9.91 20.63 -25.07
CA GLU A 474 9.63 21.73 -25.99
C GLU A 474 8.35 22.45 -25.58
N GLU A 475 7.34 21.66 -25.18
CA GLU A 475 6.09 22.10 -24.57
C GLU A 475 5.67 21.09 -23.52
N ASN A 476 5.31 21.56 -22.32
CA ASN A 476 4.84 20.69 -21.23
C ASN A 476 3.86 21.48 -20.34
N PRO A 477 2.60 21.03 -20.19
CA PRO A 477 1.59 21.76 -19.43
C PRO A 477 1.88 21.82 -17.92
N ASN A 478 2.82 20.99 -17.44
CA ASN A 478 3.11 20.86 -16.00
C ASN A 478 4.38 21.60 -15.57
N THR A 479 5.17 22.13 -16.52
CA THR A 479 6.42 22.86 -16.21
C THR A 479 6.82 23.77 -17.35
N SER A 480 7.39 24.93 -17.02
CA SER A 480 8.04 25.83 -17.96
C SER A 480 9.51 25.50 -18.21
N SER A 481 10.08 24.58 -17.45
CA SER A 481 11.49 24.19 -17.57
C SER A 481 11.75 23.38 -18.83
N ARG A 482 12.80 23.73 -19.57
CA ARG A 482 13.19 22.99 -20.79
C ARG A 482 13.64 21.57 -20.51
N PHE A 483 14.31 21.36 -19.39
CA PHE A 483 14.71 20.02 -18.97
C PHE A 483 13.99 19.65 -17.68
N SER A 484 13.55 18.39 -17.58
CA SER A 484 13.08 17.82 -16.32
C SER A 484 14.25 17.61 -15.37
N ASN A 485 13.95 17.25 -14.12
CA ASN A 485 14.94 16.62 -13.27
C ASN A 485 15.55 15.39 -13.95
N VAL A 486 16.78 15.07 -13.60
CA VAL A 486 17.40 13.79 -13.95
C VAL A 486 16.84 12.73 -13.00
N TYR A 487 16.13 11.78 -13.57
CA TYR A 487 15.60 10.61 -12.84
C TYR A 487 16.61 9.50 -12.86
N SER A 488 16.94 8.95 -11.72
CA SER A 488 17.85 7.81 -11.62
C SER A 488 17.33 6.79 -10.60
N HIS A 489 17.23 5.54 -11.03
CA HIS A 489 16.92 4.41 -10.16
C HIS A 489 18.00 3.35 -10.31
N LEU A 490 18.79 3.17 -9.27
CA LEU A 490 19.86 2.19 -9.20
C LEU A 490 19.54 1.15 -8.13
N TYR A 491 19.47 -0.09 -8.55
CA TYR A 491 19.42 -1.25 -7.67
C TYR A 491 20.70 -2.05 -7.82
N PHE A 492 21.46 -2.18 -6.75
CA PHE A 492 22.72 -2.88 -6.72
C PHE A 492 22.72 -3.94 -5.62
N LYS A 493 22.85 -5.21 -6.01
CA LYS A 493 22.83 -6.36 -5.10
C LYS A 493 24.04 -7.27 -5.34
N PRO A 494 25.25 -6.86 -4.87
CA PRO A 494 26.48 -7.61 -5.11
C PRO A 494 26.47 -8.98 -4.42
N THR A 495 25.76 -9.16 -3.31
CA THR A 495 25.65 -10.44 -2.63
C THR A 495 24.18 -10.75 -2.31
N ARG A 496 23.89 -11.98 -1.84
CA ARG A 496 22.56 -12.28 -1.28
C ARG A 496 22.30 -11.49 0.01
N ARG A 497 23.36 -10.98 0.65
CA ARG A 497 23.35 -10.36 1.98
C ARG A 497 23.46 -8.83 1.96
N LEU A 498 23.70 -8.24 0.80
CA LEU A 498 23.87 -6.79 0.67
C LEU A 498 23.09 -6.30 -0.53
N SER A 499 22.25 -5.28 -0.34
CA SER A 499 21.59 -4.55 -1.42
C SER A 499 21.57 -3.06 -1.14
N LEU A 500 21.74 -2.27 -2.19
CA LEU A 500 21.58 -0.82 -2.22
C LEU A 500 20.46 -0.50 -3.19
N ASN A 501 19.49 0.30 -2.76
CA ASN A 501 18.51 0.94 -3.61
C ASN A 501 18.72 2.46 -3.54
N LEU A 502 18.77 3.09 -4.68
CA LEU A 502 18.97 4.53 -4.83
C LEU A 502 17.99 5.06 -5.87
N GLU A 503 16.97 5.76 -5.42
CA GLU A 503 16.03 6.50 -6.26
C GLU A 503 16.27 7.99 -6.08
N THR A 504 16.56 8.68 -7.17
CA THR A 504 16.88 10.11 -7.13
C THR A 504 16.18 10.87 -8.23
N GLN A 505 15.78 12.10 -7.89
CA GLN A 505 15.45 13.14 -8.83
C GLN A 505 16.34 14.35 -8.48
N THR A 506 17.14 14.78 -9.41
CA THR A 506 18.07 15.90 -9.21
C THR A 506 17.85 16.95 -10.28
N PRO A 507 17.92 18.25 -9.94
CA PRO A 507 17.83 19.31 -10.93
C PRO A 507 18.81 19.10 -12.07
N SER A 508 18.37 19.34 -13.29
CA SER A 508 19.23 19.38 -14.47
C SER A 508 19.83 20.79 -14.65
N ILE A 509 20.69 20.96 -15.65
CA ILE A 509 21.45 22.20 -15.89
C ILE A 509 20.53 23.40 -16.16
N ASP A 510 19.30 23.20 -16.62
CA ASP A 510 18.34 24.25 -17.01
C ASP A 510 16.95 24.03 -16.41
N SER A 511 16.88 23.41 -15.26
CA SER A 511 15.62 23.16 -14.52
C SER A 511 15.40 24.25 -13.47
N GLY A 512 15.07 25.48 -13.90
CA GLY A 512 15.00 26.66 -13.02
C GLY A 512 14.29 26.50 -11.68
N ASP A 513 13.23 25.71 -11.63
CA ASP A 513 12.45 25.38 -10.42
C ASP A 513 12.61 23.89 -10.03
N GLY A 514 13.77 23.31 -10.32
CA GLY A 514 14.03 21.90 -10.05
C GLY A 514 14.13 21.62 -8.55
N PHE A 515 13.41 20.62 -8.11
CA PHE A 515 13.50 20.09 -6.75
C PHE A 515 14.43 18.88 -6.68
N SER A 516 14.93 18.61 -5.49
CA SER A 516 15.73 17.42 -5.21
C SER A 516 14.91 16.41 -4.41
N GLN A 517 14.93 15.15 -4.83
CA GLN A 517 14.33 14.05 -4.07
C GLN A 517 15.27 12.86 -4.07
N TYR A 518 15.51 12.31 -2.88
CA TYR A 518 16.34 11.13 -2.67
C TYR A 518 15.61 10.15 -1.80
N ASN A 519 15.60 8.89 -2.22
CA ASN A 519 15.14 7.77 -1.39
C ASN A 519 16.18 6.66 -1.52
N THR A 520 17.07 6.59 -0.57
CA THR A 520 18.22 5.68 -0.58
C THR A 520 18.18 4.77 0.61
N TYR A 521 18.38 3.47 0.41
CA TYR A 521 18.58 2.55 1.51
C TYR A 521 19.54 1.42 1.18
N VAL A 522 20.24 0.98 2.21
CA VAL A 522 21.07 -0.21 2.22
C VAL A 522 20.44 -1.23 3.14
N THR A 523 20.28 -2.45 2.64
CA THR A 523 19.94 -3.62 3.47
C THR A 523 21.14 -4.54 3.52
N PHE A 524 21.51 -4.98 4.72
CA PHE A 524 22.66 -5.84 4.92
C PHE A 524 22.38 -6.93 5.94
N GLN A 525 22.83 -8.14 5.64
CA GLN A 525 22.67 -9.33 6.45
C GLN A 525 24.03 -10.04 6.57
N PRO A 526 24.98 -9.51 7.35
CA PRO A 526 26.34 -10.06 7.42
C PRO A 526 26.37 -11.50 7.93
N ALA A 527 25.38 -11.88 8.73
CA ALA A 527 25.19 -13.22 9.26
C ALA A 527 23.69 -13.59 9.32
N ALA A 528 23.37 -14.87 9.43
CA ALA A 528 21.99 -15.34 9.52
C ALA A 528 21.24 -14.84 10.77
N TYR A 529 21.97 -14.39 11.77
CA TYR A 529 21.41 -13.87 13.03
C TYR A 529 21.24 -12.34 13.05
N PHE A 530 21.68 -11.62 12.02
CA PHE A 530 21.58 -10.16 11.97
C PHE A 530 21.11 -9.68 10.60
N GLU A 531 20.08 -8.84 10.59
CA GLU A 531 19.63 -8.08 9.44
C GLU A 531 19.49 -6.61 9.82
N GLY A 532 20.05 -5.73 9.00
CA GLY A 532 19.98 -4.28 9.18
C GLY A 532 19.55 -3.57 7.90
N ARG A 533 18.81 -2.48 8.07
CA ARG A 533 18.49 -1.53 7.00
C ARG A 533 18.74 -0.11 7.52
N ILE A 534 19.41 0.68 6.72
CA ILE A 534 19.56 2.12 6.94
C ILE A 534 19.22 2.83 5.65
N GLY A 535 18.51 3.93 5.75
CA GLY A 535 18.12 4.71 4.59
C GLY A 535 17.99 6.18 4.92
N HIS A 536 17.96 6.98 3.86
CA HIS A 536 17.77 8.41 3.91
C HIS A 536 16.72 8.80 2.86
N ARG A 537 15.72 9.55 3.28
CA ARG A 537 14.73 10.20 2.42
C ARG A 537 14.88 11.70 2.59
N CYS A 538 15.06 12.38 1.47
CA CYS A 538 15.16 13.84 1.43
C CYS A 538 14.27 14.36 0.31
N ILE A 539 13.57 15.46 0.58
CA ILE A 539 12.82 16.27 -0.39
C ILE A 539 13.22 17.71 -0.10
N ASP A 540 13.66 18.42 -1.10
CA ASP A 540 14.14 19.79 -1.01
C ASP A 540 13.62 20.62 -2.19
N ASN A 541 13.10 21.82 -1.90
CA ASN A 541 12.52 22.75 -2.87
C ASN A 541 11.37 22.17 -3.72
N HIS A 542 10.60 21.23 -3.17
CA HIS A 542 9.47 20.65 -3.89
C HIS A 542 8.30 21.65 -3.94
N PRO A 543 7.65 21.88 -5.11
CA PRO A 543 6.64 22.93 -5.26
C PRO A 543 5.38 22.72 -4.40
N ILE A 544 5.16 21.51 -3.86
CA ILE A 544 3.93 21.18 -3.11
C ILE A 544 4.24 20.48 -1.80
N GLN A 545 5.24 19.60 -1.77
CA GLN A 545 5.61 18.87 -0.56
C GLN A 545 6.53 19.74 0.28
N GLN A 546 6.29 19.70 1.58
CA GLN A 546 7.19 20.34 2.53
C GLN A 546 8.56 19.68 2.48
N ASP A 547 9.60 20.49 2.55
CA ASP A 547 10.98 20.03 2.65
C ASP A 547 11.12 19.10 3.85
N THR A 548 11.85 18.02 3.66
CA THR A 548 12.05 17.00 4.70
C THR A 548 13.35 16.25 4.46
N SER A 549 14.06 15.98 5.53
CA SER A 549 15.26 15.14 5.51
C SER A 549 15.21 14.15 6.66
N GLN A 550 14.95 12.87 6.34
CA GLN A 550 14.76 11.82 7.33
C GLN A 550 15.73 10.66 7.13
N VAL A 551 16.45 10.31 8.18
CA VAL A 551 17.20 9.07 8.25
C VAL A 551 16.37 8.04 9.00
N TYR A 552 16.24 6.86 8.43
CA TYR A 552 15.60 5.74 9.09
C TYR A 552 16.56 4.56 9.21
N ALA A 553 16.48 3.88 10.33
CA ALA A 553 17.26 2.68 10.58
C ALA A 553 16.39 1.59 11.21
N GLN A 554 16.63 0.36 10.79
CA GLN A 554 15.99 -0.83 11.34
C GLN A 554 17.06 -1.90 11.52
N ALA A 555 17.03 -2.59 12.64
CA ALA A 555 17.91 -3.73 12.87
C ALA A 555 17.16 -4.85 13.59
N ASN A 556 17.43 -6.08 13.17
CA ASN A 556 16.95 -7.31 13.78
C ASN A 556 18.18 -8.17 14.14
N LEU A 557 18.28 -8.56 15.39
CA LEU A 557 19.38 -9.36 15.90
C LEU A 557 18.83 -10.57 16.66
N ARG A 558 19.19 -11.77 16.22
CA ARG A 558 19.03 -12.98 17.03
C ARG A 558 20.24 -13.09 17.96
N VAL A 559 20.04 -12.79 19.24
CA VAL A 559 21.11 -12.82 20.25
C VAL A 559 21.57 -14.26 20.50
N ASN A 560 20.61 -15.18 20.60
CA ASN A 560 20.81 -16.62 20.71
C ASN A 560 19.56 -17.37 20.24
N GLU A 561 19.45 -18.68 20.48
CA GLU A 561 18.29 -19.48 20.09
C GLU A 561 17.00 -19.08 20.81
N THR A 562 17.11 -18.45 21.97
CA THR A 562 16.01 -18.05 22.84
C THR A 562 15.62 -16.59 22.68
N TYR A 563 16.58 -15.68 22.50
CA TYR A 563 16.35 -14.24 22.50
C TYR A 563 16.64 -13.58 21.16
N SER A 564 15.78 -12.67 20.78
CA SER A 564 15.95 -11.77 19.63
C SER A 564 15.57 -10.34 20.00
N VAL A 565 16.21 -9.38 19.38
CA VAL A 565 15.96 -7.95 19.56
C VAL A 565 15.72 -7.31 18.21
N ALA A 566 14.77 -6.37 18.17
CA ALA A 566 14.52 -5.53 16.99
C ALA A 566 14.46 -4.06 17.42
N CYS A 567 14.96 -3.18 16.56
CA CYS A 567 14.83 -1.75 16.76
C CYS A 567 14.51 -1.04 15.43
N ARG A 568 13.79 0.07 15.54
CA ARG A 568 13.45 0.95 14.43
C ARG A 568 13.53 2.39 14.90
N TRP A 569 14.19 3.24 14.09
CA TRP A 569 14.29 4.67 14.32
C TRP A 569 13.98 5.43 13.04
N ASN A 570 13.28 6.55 13.19
CA ASN A 570 13.22 7.60 12.18
C ASN A 570 13.76 8.86 12.85
N TRP A 571 14.72 9.50 12.24
CA TRP A 571 15.29 10.76 12.67
C TRP A 571 15.02 11.81 11.62
N ASP A 572 14.32 12.87 12.00
CA ASP A 572 14.11 14.06 11.20
C ASP A 572 15.29 15.01 11.46
N ILE A 573 16.12 15.21 10.43
CA ILE A 573 17.35 15.99 10.54
C ILE A 573 17.03 17.48 10.66
N GLU A 574 16.01 17.96 9.94
CA GLU A 574 15.66 19.40 9.90
C GLU A 574 15.06 19.85 11.22
N GLU A 575 14.17 19.07 11.78
CA GLU A 575 13.55 19.38 13.06
C GLU A 575 14.38 18.91 14.26
N GLY A 576 15.45 18.13 14.05
CA GLY A 576 16.34 17.61 15.09
C GLY A 576 15.64 16.67 16.07
N ARG A 577 14.59 15.97 15.62
CA ARG A 577 13.76 15.08 16.46
C ARG A 577 13.74 13.66 15.96
N LEU A 578 13.32 12.74 16.83
CA LEU A 578 13.08 11.32 16.54
C LEU A 578 11.57 11.05 16.51
N PRO A 579 10.89 11.20 15.35
CA PRO A 579 9.45 11.00 15.23
C PRO A 579 9.01 9.59 15.63
N ILE A 580 9.84 8.59 15.38
CA ILE A 580 9.53 7.19 15.71
C ILE A 580 10.76 6.52 16.31
N GLN A 581 10.58 5.90 17.48
CA GLN A 581 11.53 4.98 18.08
C GLN A 581 10.78 3.75 18.56
N GLN A 582 11.24 2.58 18.18
CA GLN A 582 10.68 1.31 18.61
C GLN A 582 11.78 0.35 19.01
N TYR A 583 11.58 -0.31 20.13
CA TYR A 583 12.51 -1.29 20.68
C TYR A 583 11.73 -2.52 21.10
N SER A 584 12.09 -3.67 20.57
CA SER A 584 11.39 -4.92 20.83
C SER A 584 12.37 -5.99 21.28
N VAL A 585 11.99 -6.75 22.28
CA VAL A 585 12.71 -7.92 22.75
C VAL A 585 11.76 -9.11 22.65
N PHE A 586 12.22 -10.18 22.04
CA PHE A 586 11.45 -11.41 21.88
C PHE A 586 12.18 -12.55 22.59
N ARG A 587 11.40 -13.36 23.31
CA ARG A 587 11.84 -14.62 23.88
C ARG A 587 11.10 -15.77 23.22
N LYS A 588 11.86 -16.72 22.68
CA LYS A 588 11.29 -17.99 22.21
C LYS A 588 11.16 -18.93 23.39
N THR A 589 9.97 -19.48 23.59
CA THR A 589 9.67 -20.46 24.63
C THR A 589 8.90 -21.62 23.97
N GLY A 590 9.61 -22.68 23.62
CA GLY A 590 9.07 -23.76 22.81
C GLY A 590 8.59 -23.26 21.43
N ALA A 591 7.31 -23.45 21.11
CA ALA A 591 6.70 -22.94 19.89
C ALA A 591 6.22 -21.46 19.98
N TRP A 592 6.34 -20.83 21.15
CA TRP A 592 5.86 -19.47 21.38
C TRP A 592 6.98 -18.45 21.30
N TYR A 593 6.64 -17.27 20.78
CA TYR A 593 7.44 -16.06 20.93
C TYR A 593 6.69 -15.09 21.83
N MET A 594 7.30 -14.72 22.93
CA MET A 594 6.85 -13.65 23.81
C MET A 594 7.60 -12.39 23.43
N GLY A 595 6.89 -11.33 23.08
CA GLY A 595 7.47 -10.04 22.70
C GLY A 595 7.14 -8.96 23.73
N ALA A 596 8.12 -8.11 24.02
CA ALA A 596 7.92 -6.86 24.75
C ALA A 596 8.40 -5.72 23.85
N THR A 597 7.54 -4.76 23.58
CA THR A 597 7.84 -3.63 22.68
C THR A 597 7.59 -2.32 23.41
N LEU A 598 8.59 -1.45 23.39
CA LEU A 598 8.50 -0.04 23.77
C LEU A 598 8.48 0.79 22.49
N PHE A 599 7.52 1.68 22.36
CA PHE A 599 7.53 2.67 21.29
C PHE A 599 7.39 4.09 21.85
N LEU A 600 8.08 5.01 21.18
CA LEU A 600 8.09 6.43 21.46
C LEU A 600 7.80 7.15 20.15
N ARG A 601 6.81 8.04 20.14
CA ARG A 601 6.48 8.89 19.00
C ARG A 601 6.55 10.35 19.40
N ASP A 602 7.11 11.16 18.54
CA ASP A 602 7.07 12.63 18.65
C ASP A 602 6.24 13.18 17.48
N ASN A 603 5.00 13.56 17.78
CA ASN A 603 4.02 14.03 16.80
C ASN A 603 4.06 15.57 16.60
N GLY A 604 5.22 16.21 16.84
CA GLY A 604 5.39 17.65 16.70
C GLY A 604 4.74 18.41 17.84
N GLY A 605 5.34 18.30 19.03
CA GLY A 605 4.90 18.98 20.26
C GLY A 605 4.29 18.07 21.30
N LYS A 606 3.56 17.02 20.91
CA LYS A 606 3.08 15.99 21.84
C LYS A 606 3.82 14.68 21.65
N LYS A 607 4.29 14.12 22.76
CA LYS A 607 4.99 12.83 22.79
C LYS A 607 4.03 11.73 23.18
N GLU A 608 4.03 10.67 22.41
CA GLU A 608 3.29 9.45 22.68
C GLU A 608 4.26 8.35 23.11
N THR A 609 3.97 7.69 24.22
CA THR A 609 4.74 6.55 24.71
C THR A 609 3.82 5.37 24.88
N GLY A 610 4.28 4.20 24.44
CA GLY A 610 3.53 2.97 24.62
C GLY A 610 4.46 1.79 24.91
N PHE A 611 3.90 0.84 25.64
CA PHE A 611 4.52 -0.45 25.91
C PHE A 611 3.48 -1.54 25.63
N GLY A 612 3.87 -2.56 24.92
CA GLY A 612 3.01 -3.69 24.60
C GLY A 612 3.70 -5.02 24.83
N ILE A 613 2.91 -6.03 25.19
CA ILE A 613 3.36 -7.42 25.27
C ILE A 613 2.59 -8.19 24.19
N SER A 614 3.30 -9.01 23.44
CA SER A 614 2.73 -9.86 22.40
C SER A 614 3.09 -11.31 22.61
N PHE A 615 2.18 -12.20 22.22
CA PHE A 615 2.38 -13.64 22.22
C PHE A 615 2.07 -14.15 20.81
N THR A 616 3.03 -14.80 20.19
CA THR A 616 2.87 -15.35 18.84
C THR A 616 3.35 -16.77 18.79
N LEU A 617 2.54 -17.63 18.17
CA LEU A 617 2.98 -18.96 17.76
C LEU A 617 3.77 -18.84 16.46
N GLY A 618 4.97 -19.34 16.41
CA GLY A 618 5.82 -19.27 15.23
C GLY A 618 6.52 -20.56 14.91
N GLU A 619 6.45 -20.99 13.65
CA GLU A 619 7.43 -21.94 13.15
C GLU A 619 8.80 -21.30 12.97
N THR A 620 9.82 -22.07 13.26
CA THR A 620 11.23 -21.80 13.14
C THR A 620 11.64 -21.59 11.68
N GLY A 621 11.39 -20.43 11.12
CA GLY A 621 11.84 -20.17 9.77
C GLY A 621 11.69 -18.71 9.34
N SER A 622 12.72 -17.95 9.51
CA SER A 622 13.11 -16.82 8.66
C SER A 622 12.53 -15.43 8.83
N SER A 623 11.50 -15.17 9.59
CA SER A 623 11.17 -13.78 9.91
C SER A 623 10.72 -13.65 11.35
N LEU A 624 11.45 -12.84 12.13
CA LEU A 624 10.96 -12.35 13.41
C LEU A 624 9.66 -11.60 13.14
N PRO A 625 8.62 -11.77 13.97
CA PRO A 625 7.40 -10.99 13.84
C PRO A 625 7.71 -9.51 14.10
N VAL A 626 8.01 -8.77 13.04
CA VAL A 626 8.44 -7.35 13.10
C VAL A 626 7.23 -6.41 13.05
N ASN A 627 6.04 -6.93 12.77
CA ASN A 627 4.81 -6.13 12.62
C ASN A 627 3.81 -6.47 13.71
N PHE A 628 3.99 -5.90 14.89
CA PHE A 628 3.00 -5.98 15.95
C PHE A 628 2.52 -4.60 16.42
N PHE A 629 2.52 -3.58 15.54
CA PHE A 629 1.77 -2.33 15.80
C PHE A 629 1.61 -1.55 14.51
#